data_9b0495369bab6cc1c62c57b1ff2f996b
#
_entry.id   9b0495369bab6cc1c62c57b1ff2f996b
#
_cell.length_a   1.000
_cell.length_b   1.000
_cell.length_c   1.000
_cell.angle_alpha   90.00
_cell.angle_beta   90.00
_cell.angle_gamma   90.00
#
_symmetry.space_group_name_H-M   'P 1'
#
loop_
_entity.id
_entity.type
_entity.pdbx_description
1 polymer ?
#
loop_
_entity_poly.entity_id
_entity_poly.type
_entity_poly.pdbx_seq_one_letter_code
_entity_poly.pdbx_strand_id
1 'polypeptide(L)'
;MTDAHDDSVHYRLVTEVRELSEVVELQKMVWGPDPVSSMQHMRAAILHGGAVIGAFCKEALVGFCYGFIGYDGKSPYVGSHMMAIHPAYRDRGVGMRLKLEQRLWAMQDISKIVWTFDPFESRNAYLNIYKLGGTVSTYIPNFYGIDTVGYPTDRFLVEWMLSSDRVVHAINRQHKLIGDTTDYPQLLEIEYTDGKVTGIVDMAAKSQIGKSHGLRLPIPQAASKIRQAQPDLYKVWQQQFRELAMAAFANGYEVVSCQQPEPEVQDYVLEMKL
;
A
#
# COMPACT_ATOMS: atom_id res chain seq x y z
N MET A 1 27.84 -29.65 -18.13
CA MET A 1 27.33 -29.38 -16.77
C MET A 1 27.01 -27.92 -16.74
N THR A 2 25.73 -27.57 -16.94
CA THR A 2 25.25 -26.21 -16.87
C THR A 2 25.08 -25.89 -15.38
N ASP A 3 25.86 -24.92 -14.88
CA ASP A 3 25.66 -24.33 -13.56
C ASP A 3 24.23 -23.89 -13.46
N ALA A 4 23.44 -24.55 -12.63
CA ALA A 4 22.15 -24.05 -12.22
C ALA A 4 22.41 -22.73 -11.50
N HIS A 5 22.12 -21.62 -12.14
CA HIS A 5 22.20 -20.29 -11.52
C HIS A 5 21.28 -20.31 -10.31
N ASP A 6 21.89 -20.34 -9.13
CA ASP A 6 21.18 -20.10 -7.88
C ASP A 6 20.76 -18.63 -7.85
N ASP A 7 19.54 -18.39 -8.34
CA ASP A 7 18.89 -17.07 -8.33
C ASP A 7 18.14 -16.82 -7.00
N SER A 8 18.53 -17.52 -5.93
CA SER A 8 17.93 -17.35 -4.62
C SER A 8 18.17 -15.93 -4.09
N VAL A 9 17.09 -15.30 -3.63
CA VAL A 9 17.16 -13.99 -3.01
C VAL A 9 17.24 -14.15 -1.49
N HIS A 10 18.27 -13.59 -0.88
CA HIS A 10 18.42 -13.53 0.57
C HIS A 10 18.16 -12.12 1.10
N TYR A 11 17.82 -12.01 2.38
CA TYR A 11 17.38 -10.76 2.99
C TYR A 11 18.19 -10.50 4.26
N ARG A 12 18.66 -9.27 4.42
CA ARG A 12 19.40 -8.85 5.61
C ARG A 12 19.37 -7.35 5.80
N LEU A 13 19.77 -6.90 6.98
CA LEU A 13 20.00 -5.50 7.26
C LEU A 13 21.14 -4.96 6.38
N VAL A 14 20.96 -3.74 5.91
CA VAL A 14 21.96 -2.94 5.18
C VAL A 14 22.56 -1.95 6.17
N THR A 15 23.83 -2.11 6.48
CA THR A 15 24.55 -1.29 7.46
C THR A 15 25.73 -0.55 6.86
N GLU A 16 26.31 -1.10 5.78
CA GLU A 16 27.49 -0.57 5.15
C GLU A 16 27.18 0.63 4.26
N VAL A 17 28.07 1.63 4.29
CA VAL A 17 27.91 2.86 3.51
C VAL A 17 27.83 2.58 2.00
N ARG A 18 28.64 1.61 1.52
CA ARG A 18 28.62 1.20 0.12
C ARG A 18 27.24 0.68 -0.29
N GLU A 19 26.65 -0.20 0.51
CA GLU A 19 25.34 -0.80 0.24
C GLU A 19 24.22 0.26 0.31
N LEU A 20 24.32 1.21 1.25
CA LEU A 20 23.38 2.35 1.30
C LEU A 20 23.47 3.22 0.03
N SER A 21 24.64 3.33 -0.58
CA SER A 21 24.78 3.99 -1.88
C SER A 21 24.08 3.19 -3.00
N GLU A 22 24.15 1.86 -2.99
CA GLU A 22 23.41 1.01 -3.92
C GLU A 22 21.88 1.14 -3.74
N VAL A 23 21.41 1.30 -2.50
CA VAL A 23 20.00 1.63 -2.21
C VAL A 23 19.60 2.96 -2.86
N VAL A 24 20.45 3.99 -2.80
CA VAL A 24 20.17 5.28 -3.46
C VAL A 24 20.09 5.11 -4.98
N GLU A 25 20.98 4.35 -5.59
CA GLU A 25 20.94 4.10 -7.04
C GLU A 25 19.69 3.31 -7.46
N LEU A 26 19.27 2.33 -6.66
CA LEU A 26 18.03 1.62 -6.93
C LEU A 26 16.78 2.52 -6.80
N GLN A 27 16.77 3.48 -5.86
CA GLN A 27 15.73 4.49 -5.77
C GLN A 27 15.64 5.33 -7.06
N LYS A 28 16.78 5.84 -7.53
CA LYS A 28 16.85 6.63 -8.78
C LYS A 28 16.37 5.84 -9.99
N MET A 29 16.72 4.57 -10.06
CA MET A 29 16.29 3.68 -11.15
C MET A 29 14.75 3.52 -11.16
N VAL A 30 14.12 3.47 -9.99
CA VAL A 30 12.68 3.19 -9.88
C VAL A 30 11.82 4.45 -9.96
N TRP A 31 12.28 5.57 -9.39
CA TRP A 31 11.46 6.80 -9.26
C TRP A 31 12.04 8.02 -9.98
N GLY A 32 13.22 7.92 -10.58
CA GLY A 32 13.90 9.06 -11.20
C GLY A 32 14.83 9.79 -10.21
N PRO A 33 15.55 10.83 -10.70
CA PRO A 33 16.60 11.50 -9.93
C PRO A 33 16.09 12.30 -8.71
N ASP A 34 14.86 12.80 -8.78
CA ASP A 34 14.13 13.48 -7.70
C ASP A 34 13.12 12.53 -7.11
N PRO A 35 12.58 12.71 -6.08
CA PRO A 35 12.69 12.68 -4.67
C PRO A 35 13.30 11.37 -4.13
N VAL A 36 14.54 11.44 -3.70
CA VAL A 36 15.29 10.27 -3.19
C VAL A 36 15.67 10.50 -1.72
N SER A 37 15.46 9.50 -0.87
CA SER A 37 16.02 9.52 0.48
C SER A 37 17.55 9.38 0.41
N SER A 38 18.27 10.39 0.90
CA SER A 38 19.73 10.38 0.84
C SER A 38 20.34 9.29 1.73
N MET A 39 21.54 8.85 1.37
CA MET A 39 22.34 7.94 2.20
C MET A 39 22.53 8.50 3.62
N GLN A 40 22.77 9.80 3.77
CA GLN A 40 22.95 10.47 5.05
C GLN A 40 21.70 10.37 5.92
N HIS A 41 20.51 10.56 5.33
CA HIS A 41 19.24 10.40 6.05
C HIS A 41 19.00 8.95 6.50
N MET A 42 19.24 7.99 5.63
CA MET A 42 19.12 6.57 5.99
C MET A 42 20.13 6.20 7.09
N ARG A 43 21.37 6.68 7.02
CA ARG A 43 22.40 6.44 8.04
C ARG A 43 22.00 7.02 9.40
N ALA A 44 21.49 8.26 9.42
CA ALA A 44 20.98 8.87 10.65
C ALA A 44 19.80 8.09 11.22
N ALA A 45 18.86 7.67 10.38
CA ALA A 45 17.72 6.86 10.83
C ALA A 45 18.16 5.52 11.44
N ILE A 46 19.12 4.82 10.83
CA ILE A 46 19.69 3.58 11.38
C ILE A 46 20.31 3.82 12.76
N LEU A 47 21.06 4.92 12.92
CA LEU A 47 21.65 5.28 14.22
C LEU A 47 20.59 5.48 15.32
N HIS A 48 19.42 5.93 14.94
CA HIS A 48 18.30 6.21 15.85
C HIS A 48 17.22 5.08 15.88
N GLY A 49 17.62 3.87 15.56
CA GLY A 49 16.75 2.68 15.70
C GLY A 49 15.89 2.39 14.45
N GLY A 50 16.08 3.10 13.32
CA GLY A 50 15.50 2.71 12.05
C GLY A 50 16.27 1.58 11.38
N ALA A 51 15.78 1.10 10.24
CA ALA A 51 16.45 0.05 9.47
C ALA A 51 16.27 0.20 7.97
N VAL A 52 17.27 -0.25 7.24
CA VAL A 52 17.18 -0.61 5.83
C VAL A 52 17.37 -2.11 5.70
N ILE A 53 16.40 -2.79 5.10
CA ILE A 53 16.46 -4.23 4.83
C ILE A 53 16.65 -4.39 3.34
N GLY A 54 17.73 -5.05 2.93
CA GLY A 54 18.06 -5.35 1.55
C GLY A 54 17.64 -6.75 1.15
N ALA A 55 17.22 -6.89 -0.10
CA ALA A 55 17.07 -8.14 -0.81
C ALA A 55 18.23 -8.27 -1.79
N PHE A 56 18.98 -9.35 -1.71
CA PHE A 56 20.19 -9.57 -2.49
C PHE A 56 20.07 -10.88 -3.30
N CYS A 57 20.41 -10.80 -4.58
CA CYS A 57 20.70 -11.99 -5.39
C CYS A 57 22.20 -12.10 -5.56
N LYS A 58 22.82 -13.13 -4.98
CA LYS A 58 24.27 -13.13 -4.75
C LYS A 58 24.68 -11.87 -3.99
N GLU A 59 25.60 -11.06 -4.54
CA GLU A 59 26.05 -9.81 -3.93
C GLU A 59 25.29 -8.57 -4.43
N ALA A 60 24.41 -8.71 -5.42
CA ALA A 60 23.70 -7.57 -6.03
C ALA A 60 22.45 -7.23 -5.24
N LEU A 61 22.26 -5.96 -4.87
CA LEU A 61 21.04 -5.44 -4.28
C LEU A 61 19.91 -5.42 -5.33
N VAL A 62 18.86 -6.20 -5.12
CA VAL A 62 17.72 -6.32 -6.03
C VAL A 62 16.42 -5.75 -5.46
N GLY A 63 16.43 -5.31 -4.21
CA GLY A 63 15.31 -4.65 -3.56
C GLY A 63 15.69 -4.15 -2.19
N PHE A 64 14.90 -3.22 -1.65
CA PHE A 64 15.07 -2.76 -0.27
C PHE A 64 13.73 -2.32 0.33
N CYS A 65 13.69 -2.29 1.65
CA CYS A 65 12.65 -1.65 2.44
C CYS A 65 13.31 -0.80 3.53
N TYR A 66 12.94 0.49 3.60
CA TYR A 66 13.48 1.45 4.56
C TYR A 66 12.39 1.91 5.51
N GLY A 67 12.70 1.95 6.81
CA GLY A 67 11.85 2.49 7.84
C GLY A 67 12.63 3.24 8.94
N PHE A 68 11.95 4.16 9.57
CA PHE A 68 12.45 4.93 10.70
C PHE A 68 11.50 4.84 11.89
N ILE A 69 11.98 5.16 13.08
CA ILE A 69 11.15 5.18 14.29
C ILE A 69 10.38 6.49 14.34
N GLY A 70 9.05 6.37 14.47
CA GLY A 70 8.13 7.46 14.75
C GLY A 70 7.57 7.33 16.17
N TYR A 71 6.89 8.39 16.64
CA TYR A 71 6.19 8.43 17.93
C TYR A 71 4.85 9.15 17.76
N ASP A 72 3.76 8.54 18.21
CA ASP A 72 2.39 9.07 18.04
C ASP A 72 1.87 9.81 19.28
N GLY A 73 2.76 10.14 20.22
CA GLY A 73 2.42 10.75 21.51
C GLY A 73 2.13 9.73 22.60
N LYS A 74 2.03 8.44 22.28
CA LYS A 74 1.75 7.34 23.21
C LYS A 74 2.80 6.23 23.15
N SER A 75 3.12 5.77 21.94
CA SER A 75 4.03 4.66 21.72
C SER A 75 4.90 4.85 20.48
N PRO A 76 6.09 4.24 20.43
CA PRO A 76 6.88 4.21 19.22
C PRO A 76 6.23 3.29 18.19
N TYR A 77 6.47 3.61 16.91
CA TYR A 77 6.09 2.80 15.78
C TYR A 77 7.15 2.86 14.68
N VAL A 78 7.14 1.95 13.73
CA VAL A 78 7.97 2.06 12.52
C VAL A 78 7.19 2.78 11.44
N GLY A 79 7.70 3.92 10.96
CA GLY A 79 7.29 4.52 9.71
C GLY A 79 8.00 3.81 8.55
N SER A 80 7.30 2.94 7.81
CA SER A 80 7.87 2.29 6.63
C SER A 80 7.81 3.25 5.45
N HIS A 81 8.94 3.88 5.15
CA HIS A 81 8.97 5.04 4.27
C HIS A 81 9.07 4.68 2.79
N MET A 82 10.00 3.80 2.43
CA MET A 82 10.26 3.45 1.03
C MET A 82 10.48 1.96 0.86
N MET A 83 10.02 1.43 -0.27
CA MET A 83 10.30 0.07 -0.71
C MET A 83 10.42 0.07 -2.23
N ALA A 84 11.54 -0.39 -2.75
CA ALA A 84 11.73 -0.58 -4.18
C ALA A 84 12.24 -1.97 -4.50
N ILE A 85 11.89 -2.44 -5.69
CA ILE A 85 12.34 -3.71 -6.24
C ILE A 85 12.82 -3.45 -7.65
N HIS A 86 14.02 -3.94 -7.95
CA HIS A 86 14.59 -3.89 -9.29
C HIS A 86 13.60 -4.49 -10.30
N PRO A 87 13.36 -3.85 -11.46
CA PRO A 87 12.35 -4.29 -12.42
C PRO A 87 12.40 -5.77 -12.79
N ALA A 88 13.60 -6.33 -12.98
CA ALA A 88 13.80 -7.75 -13.30
C ALA A 88 13.40 -8.74 -12.19
N TYR A 89 13.18 -8.25 -10.96
CA TYR A 89 12.82 -9.07 -9.79
C TYR A 89 11.40 -8.81 -9.29
N ARG A 90 10.63 -7.99 -10.00
CA ARG A 90 9.20 -7.78 -9.71
C ARG A 90 8.40 -9.05 -9.95
N ASP A 91 7.26 -9.14 -9.31
CA ASP A 91 6.31 -10.27 -9.43
C ASP A 91 6.85 -11.63 -8.98
N ARG A 92 8.02 -11.66 -8.31
CA ARG A 92 8.67 -12.84 -7.72
C ARG A 92 8.48 -12.95 -6.20
N GLY A 93 7.59 -12.15 -5.61
CA GLY A 93 7.32 -12.17 -4.16
C GLY A 93 8.33 -11.37 -3.30
N VAL A 94 9.34 -10.73 -3.90
CA VAL A 94 10.41 -10.00 -3.17
C VAL A 94 9.82 -8.92 -2.26
N GLY A 95 8.83 -8.15 -2.72
CA GLY A 95 8.20 -7.09 -1.92
C GLY A 95 7.46 -7.62 -0.69
N MET A 96 6.72 -8.71 -0.86
CA MET A 96 6.07 -9.41 0.27
C MET A 96 7.10 -9.85 1.30
N ARG A 97 8.20 -10.48 0.84
CA ARG A 97 9.24 -10.97 1.74
C ARG A 97 9.96 -9.83 2.46
N LEU A 98 10.29 -8.72 1.78
CA LEU A 98 10.88 -7.54 2.42
C LEU A 98 9.99 -7.00 3.54
N LYS A 99 8.67 -6.96 3.35
CA LYS A 99 7.72 -6.58 4.40
C LYS A 99 7.71 -7.55 5.58
N LEU A 100 7.78 -8.85 5.31
CA LEU A 100 7.87 -9.85 6.38
C LEU A 100 9.16 -9.74 7.18
N GLU A 101 10.30 -9.49 6.52
CA GLU A 101 11.57 -9.22 7.20
C GLU A 101 11.50 -7.92 8.04
N GLN A 102 10.87 -6.87 7.52
CA GLN A 102 10.64 -5.64 8.27
C GLN A 102 9.75 -5.88 9.50
N ARG A 103 8.74 -6.73 9.38
CA ARG A 103 7.92 -7.16 10.50
C ARG A 103 8.73 -7.89 11.56
N LEU A 104 9.54 -8.90 11.17
CA LEU A 104 10.36 -9.67 12.09
C LEU A 104 11.36 -8.78 12.84
N TRP A 105 11.97 -7.84 12.13
CA TRP A 105 12.87 -6.86 12.74
C TRP A 105 12.12 -5.94 13.74
N ALA A 106 10.98 -5.38 13.33
CA ALA A 106 10.22 -4.44 14.18
C ALA A 106 9.64 -5.10 15.43
N MET A 107 9.19 -6.37 15.34
CA MET A 107 8.53 -7.08 16.44
C MET A 107 9.43 -7.33 17.68
N GLN A 108 10.72 -7.03 17.61
CA GLN A 108 11.60 -7.11 18.76
C GLN A 108 11.19 -6.10 19.84
N ASP A 109 10.79 -4.87 19.44
CA ASP A 109 10.48 -3.79 20.37
C ASP A 109 9.24 -2.96 19.97
N ILE A 110 8.70 -3.16 18.77
CA ILE A 110 7.63 -2.34 18.18
C ILE A 110 6.43 -3.22 17.80
N SER A 111 5.24 -2.76 18.15
CA SER A 111 3.99 -3.50 17.87
C SER A 111 3.30 -3.07 16.55
N LYS A 112 3.68 -1.92 15.98
CA LYS A 112 2.98 -1.31 14.84
C LYS A 112 3.94 -0.76 13.80
N ILE A 113 3.66 -1.06 12.53
CA ILE A 113 4.27 -0.40 11.38
C ILE A 113 3.19 0.41 10.66
N VAL A 114 3.52 1.62 10.20
CA VAL A 114 2.62 2.48 9.42
C VAL A 114 3.31 2.93 8.14
N TRP A 115 2.53 3.12 7.07
CA TRP A 115 3.00 3.74 5.83
C TRP A 115 1.85 4.29 5.03
N THR A 116 2.16 5.09 4.02
CA THR A 116 1.15 5.62 3.11
C THR A 116 1.28 5.01 1.72
N PHE A 117 0.15 4.90 1.02
CA PHE A 117 0.13 4.53 -0.39
C PHE A 117 -0.99 5.26 -1.12
N ASP A 118 -0.87 5.38 -2.44
CA ASP A 118 -1.91 5.93 -3.30
C ASP A 118 -3.11 4.97 -3.34
N PRO A 119 -4.31 5.38 -2.90
CA PRO A 119 -5.48 4.51 -2.88
C PRO A 119 -5.89 3.98 -4.25
N PHE A 120 -5.48 4.64 -5.35
CA PHE A 120 -5.76 4.18 -6.71
C PHE A 120 -4.72 3.18 -7.26
N GLU A 121 -3.70 2.82 -6.48
CA GLU A 121 -2.73 1.78 -6.84
C GLU A 121 -3.21 0.40 -6.38
N SER A 122 -4.02 -0.27 -7.21
CA SER A 122 -4.67 -1.56 -6.93
C SER A 122 -3.70 -2.67 -6.48
N ARG A 123 -2.50 -2.72 -7.06
CA ARG A 123 -1.45 -3.68 -6.66
C ARG A 123 -0.96 -3.43 -5.24
N ASN A 124 -0.83 -2.15 -4.84
CA ASN A 124 -0.45 -1.78 -3.48
C ASN A 124 -1.59 -2.08 -2.50
N ALA A 125 -2.82 -1.79 -2.88
CA ALA A 125 -4.00 -2.17 -2.10
C ALA A 125 -4.03 -3.67 -1.82
N TYR A 126 -3.86 -4.50 -2.86
CA TYR A 126 -3.84 -5.96 -2.72
C TYR A 126 -2.71 -6.46 -1.81
N LEU A 127 -1.50 -5.90 -1.96
CA LEU A 127 -0.38 -6.27 -1.09
C LEU A 127 -0.66 -5.84 0.36
N ASN A 128 -0.99 -4.57 0.56
CA ASN A 128 -1.05 -3.95 1.88
C ASN A 128 -2.23 -4.46 2.72
N ILE A 129 -3.40 -4.56 2.11
CA ILE A 129 -4.63 -4.89 2.81
C ILE A 129 -4.89 -6.40 2.78
N TYR A 130 -4.87 -7.01 1.59
CA TYR A 130 -5.22 -8.42 1.46
C TYR A 130 -4.09 -9.35 1.90
N LYS A 131 -2.86 -9.18 1.38
CA LYS A 131 -1.74 -10.10 1.68
C LYS A 131 -1.11 -9.87 3.04
N LEU A 132 -0.96 -8.61 3.47
CA LEU A 132 -0.31 -8.26 4.73
C LEU A 132 -1.30 -8.10 5.89
N GLY A 133 -2.59 -7.93 5.62
CA GLY A 133 -3.62 -7.76 6.65
C GLY A 133 -3.60 -6.38 7.31
N GLY A 134 -2.99 -5.38 6.69
CA GLY A 134 -3.07 -4.00 7.16
C GLY A 134 -4.50 -3.46 7.07
N THR A 135 -4.82 -2.45 7.88
CA THR A 135 -6.10 -1.72 7.83
C THR A 135 -5.87 -0.25 7.53
N VAL A 136 -6.92 0.44 7.09
CA VAL A 136 -6.87 1.88 6.83
C VAL A 136 -8.11 2.55 7.43
N SER A 137 -7.89 3.54 8.28
CA SER A 137 -8.94 4.40 8.82
C SER A 137 -8.65 5.89 8.64
N THR A 138 -7.59 6.23 7.90
CA THR A 138 -7.16 7.61 7.69
C THR A 138 -6.89 7.86 6.22
N TYR A 139 -7.57 8.87 5.69
CA TYR A 139 -7.34 9.45 4.37
C TYR A 139 -6.57 10.76 4.53
N ILE A 140 -5.48 10.93 3.81
CA ILE A 140 -4.67 12.14 3.85
C ILE A 140 -4.73 12.82 2.47
N PRO A 141 -5.52 13.89 2.31
CA PRO A 141 -5.59 14.63 1.05
C PRO A 141 -4.28 15.37 0.79
N ASN A 142 -3.85 15.40 -0.48
CA ASN A 142 -2.70 16.20 -0.95
C ASN A 142 -1.42 15.98 -0.14
N PHE A 143 -1.11 14.76 0.25
CA PHE A 143 0.01 14.46 1.16
C PHE A 143 1.35 15.03 0.69
N TYR A 144 1.63 14.98 -0.61
CA TYR A 144 2.80 15.60 -1.24
C TYR A 144 2.43 16.81 -2.10
N GLY A 145 1.23 17.40 -1.90
CA GLY A 145 0.71 18.47 -2.74
C GLY A 145 0.06 17.97 -4.04
N ILE A 146 0.18 18.77 -5.08
CA ILE A 146 -0.29 18.43 -6.43
C ILE A 146 0.89 17.89 -7.24
N ASP A 147 0.70 16.82 -7.96
CA ASP A 147 1.74 16.25 -8.81
C ASP A 147 2.03 17.11 -10.06
N THR A 148 3.06 16.76 -10.81
CA THR A 148 3.53 17.50 -11.99
C THR A 148 2.52 17.58 -13.13
N VAL A 149 1.46 16.75 -13.10
CA VAL A 149 0.39 16.73 -14.11
C VAL A 149 -0.95 17.21 -13.56
N GLY A 150 -0.96 17.80 -12.34
CA GLY A 150 -2.12 18.51 -11.78
C GLY A 150 -3.09 17.64 -10.97
N TYR A 151 -2.68 16.45 -10.52
CA TYR A 151 -3.50 15.59 -9.67
C TYR A 151 -3.09 15.68 -8.20
N PRO A 152 -4.07 15.66 -7.27
CA PRO A 152 -3.78 15.58 -5.85
C PRO A 152 -3.10 14.25 -5.50
N THR A 153 -2.05 14.34 -4.64
CA THR A 153 -1.30 13.16 -4.18
C THR A 153 -1.92 12.62 -2.89
N ASP A 154 -3.13 12.14 -2.98
CA ASP A 154 -3.85 11.57 -1.84
C ASP A 154 -3.20 10.27 -1.36
N ARG A 155 -3.32 10.00 -0.06
CA ARG A 155 -2.78 8.79 0.55
C ARG A 155 -3.77 8.14 1.51
N PHE A 156 -3.81 6.82 1.50
CA PHE A 156 -4.26 6.01 2.61
C PHE A 156 -3.11 5.80 3.59
N LEU A 157 -3.36 5.94 4.88
CA LEU A 157 -2.44 5.56 5.95
C LEU A 157 -2.74 4.13 6.39
N VAL A 158 -1.85 3.21 6.09
CA VAL A 158 -1.95 1.81 6.53
C VAL A 158 -1.45 1.70 7.96
N GLU A 159 -2.22 1.04 8.80
CA GLU A 159 -1.81 0.58 10.11
C GLU A 159 -1.64 -0.95 10.08
N TRP A 160 -0.47 -1.42 10.43
CA TRP A 160 -0.13 -2.84 10.45
C TRP A 160 0.22 -3.27 11.87
N MET A 161 -0.78 -3.78 12.58
CA MET A 161 -0.66 -4.28 13.96
C MET A 161 -0.03 -5.67 13.92
N LEU A 162 1.28 -5.73 14.17
CA LEU A 162 2.16 -6.84 13.78
C LEU A 162 1.78 -8.21 14.35
N SER A 163 1.17 -8.23 15.55
CA SER A 163 0.79 -9.47 16.25
C SER A 163 -0.72 -9.71 16.27
N SER A 164 -1.53 -8.89 15.57
CA SER A 164 -2.98 -9.11 15.54
C SER A 164 -3.33 -10.38 14.77
N ASP A 165 -4.43 -11.04 15.18
CA ASP A 165 -4.93 -12.24 14.52
C ASP A 165 -5.14 -12.01 13.02
N ARG A 166 -5.65 -10.84 12.67
CA ARG A 166 -5.84 -10.43 11.28
C ARG A 166 -4.54 -10.53 10.48
N VAL A 167 -3.46 -9.93 10.96
CA VAL A 167 -2.16 -9.94 10.30
C VAL A 167 -1.61 -11.36 10.25
N VAL A 168 -1.68 -12.10 11.35
CA VAL A 168 -1.20 -13.49 11.42
C VAL A 168 -1.94 -14.37 10.41
N HIS A 169 -3.26 -14.27 10.32
CA HIS A 169 -4.05 -15.03 9.34
C HIS A 169 -3.73 -14.62 7.89
N ALA A 170 -3.62 -13.31 7.61
CA ALA A 170 -3.32 -12.82 6.27
C ALA A 170 -1.96 -13.33 5.75
N ILE A 171 -0.89 -13.20 6.54
CA ILE A 171 0.45 -13.64 6.13
C ILE A 171 0.56 -15.17 5.98
N ASN A 172 -0.26 -15.94 6.70
CA ASN A 172 -0.37 -17.39 6.59
C ASN A 172 -1.34 -17.85 5.49
N ARG A 173 -1.86 -16.92 4.67
CA ARG A 173 -2.82 -17.18 3.59
C ARG A 173 -4.14 -17.83 4.07
N GLN A 174 -4.53 -17.55 5.29
CA GLN A 174 -5.78 -18.02 5.89
C GLN A 174 -6.86 -16.94 5.74
N HIS A 175 -7.19 -16.55 4.51
CA HIS A 175 -8.02 -15.39 4.17
C HIS A 175 -9.53 -15.54 4.50
N LYS A 176 -9.91 -16.33 5.51
CA LYS A 176 -11.32 -16.49 5.95
C LYS A 176 -11.85 -15.35 6.82
N LEU A 177 -11.12 -14.23 6.93
CA LEU A 177 -11.43 -13.16 7.90
C LEU A 177 -12.60 -12.25 7.51
N ILE A 178 -13.05 -12.32 6.28
CA ILE A 178 -14.19 -11.52 5.82
C ILE A 178 -15.26 -12.48 5.36
N GLY A 179 -16.45 -12.31 5.92
CA GLY A 179 -17.65 -13.04 5.50
C GLY A 179 -18.04 -12.71 4.05
N ASP A 180 -19.19 -13.15 3.65
CA ASP A 180 -19.79 -12.77 2.37
C ASP A 180 -20.05 -11.25 2.38
N THR A 181 -19.48 -10.53 1.45
CA THR A 181 -19.60 -9.07 1.31
C THR A 181 -20.50 -8.67 0.15
N THR A 182 -21.17 -9.63 -0.48
CA THR A 182 -22.07 -9.38 -1.63
C THR A 182 -23.22 -8.46 -1.29
N ASP A 183 -23.70 -8.53 -0.03
CA ASP A 183 -24.79 -7.68 0.47
C ASP A 183 -24.32 -6.29 0.93
N TYR A 184 -23.00 -6.00 0.91
CA TYR A 184 -22.52 -4.68 1.29
C TYR A 184 -22.85 -3.66 0.20
N PRO A 185 -23.49 -2.52 0.55
CA PRO A 185 -23.79 -1.47 -0.40
C PRO A 185 -22.51 -0.97 -1.09
N GLN A 186 -22.55 -0.88 -2.41
CA GLN A 186 -21.52 -0.24 -3.20
C GLN A 186 -21.77 1.25 -3.25
N LEU A 187 -20.75 2.05 -2.90
CA LEU A 187 -20.87 3.51 -2.77
C LEU A 187 -20.80 4.24 -4.12
N LEU A 188 -20.17 3.64 -5.12
CA LEU A 188 -20.11 4.17 -6.49
C LEU A 188 -20.52 3.05 -7.45
N GLU A 189 -21.36 3.37 -8.43
CA GLU A 189 -21.64 2.49 -9.56
C GLU A 189 -20.69 2.79 -10.71
N ILE A 190 -20.17 1.76 -11.34
CA ILE A 190 -19.26 1.88 -12.47
C ILE A 190 -20.04 1.59 -13.74
N GLU A 191 -20.04 2.54 -14.66
CA GLU A 191 -20.65 2.41 -15.97
C GLU A 191 -19.65 1.85 -16.97
N TYR A 192 -20.13 0.92 -17.82
CA TYR A 192 -19.31 0.27 -18.84
C TYR A 192 -19.94 0.43 -20.22
N THR A 193 -19.09 0.65 -21.22
CA THR A 193 -19.44 0.55 -22.64
C THR A 193 -18.37 -0.30 -23.33
N ASP A 194 -18.78 -1.36 -24.03
CA ASP A 194 -17.89 -2.32 -24.68
C ASP A 194 -16.77 -2.87 -23.75
N GLY A 195 -17.12 -3.15 -22.49
CA GLY A 195 -16.21 -3.67 -21.48
C GLY A 195 -15.17 -2.68 -20.94
N LYS A 196 -15.31 -1.39 -21.28
CA LYS A 196 -14.45 -0.31 -20.76
C LYS A 196 -15.24 0.58 -19.80
N VAL A 197 -14.60 1.03 -18.76
CA VAL A 197 -15.19 2.03 -17.85
C VAL A 197 -15.42 3.34 -18.60
N THR A 198 -16.65 3.83 -18.58
CA THR A 198 -17.06 5.06 -19.26
C THR A 198 -17.64 6.11 -18.32
N GLY A 199 -18.04 5.73 -17.12
CA GLY A 199 -18.61 6.62 -16.15
C GLY A 199 -18.59 6.07 -14.74
N ILE A 200 -18.88 6.92 -13.80
CA ILE A 200 -19.14 6.59 -12.39
C ILE A 200 -20.36 7.38 -11.93
N VAL A 201 -21.20 6.76 -11.11
CA VAL A 201 -22.41 7.37 -10.56
C VAL A 201 -22.36 7.33 -9.04
N ASP A 202 -22.59 8.46 -8.40
CA ASP A 202 -22.75 8.53 -6.94
C ASP A 202 -24.11 7.92 -6.58
N MET A 203 -24.09 6.72 -6.06
CA MET A 203 -25.28 5.97 -5.71
C MET A 203 -25.96 6.55 -4.46
N ALA A 204 -27.26 6.35 -4.36
CA ALA A 204 -28.02 6.55 -3.13
C ALA A 204 -27.43 5.80 -1.92
N ALA A 205 -26.53 4.85 -2.17
CA ALA A 205 -25.75 4.10 -1.17
C ALA A 205 -24.92 5.01 -0.22
N LYS A 206 -24.59 6.24 -0.60
CA LYS A 206 -24.00 7.25 0.32
C LYS A 206 -24.84 7.41 1.61
N SER A 207 -26.16 7.26 1.50
CA SER A 207 -27.08 7.28 2.64
C SER A 207 -26.95 6.08 3.57
N GLN A 208 -26.21 5.04 3.18
CA GLN A 208 -25.93 3.85 3.97
C GLN A 208 -24.70 4.01 4.89
N ILE A 209 -23.88 5.05 4.68
CA ILE A 209 -22.77 5.36 5.57
C ILE A 209 -23.34 5.65 6.97
N GLY A 210 -22.82 4.93 7.97
CA GLY A 210 -23.29 4.98 9.36
C GLY A 210 -24.52 4.09 9.66
N LYS A 211 -25.08 3.38 8.67
CA LYS A 211 -26.24 2.49 8.85
C LYS A 211 -25.93 1.03 8.52
N SER A 212 -25.13 0.77 7.51
CA SER A 212 -24.70 -0.58 7.13
C SER A 212 -23.46 -0.99 7.92
N HIS A 213 -23.37 -2.30 8.26
CA HIS A 213 -22.18 -2.85 8.91
C HIS A 213 -20.93 -2.77 8.01
N GLY A 214 -21.10 -2.98 6.71
CA GLY A 214 -20.03 -2.93 5.72
C GLY A 214 -20.42 -2.16 4.46
N LEU A 215 -19.40 -1.72 3.72
CA LEU A 215 -19.54 -0.93 2.49
C LEU A 215 -18.50 -1.40 1.48
N ARG A 216 -18.76 -1.19 0.18
CA ARG A 216 -17.80 -1.39 -0.90
C ARG A 216 -17.52 -0.06 -1.60
N LEU A 217 -16.24 0.23 -1.85
CA LEU A 217 -15.80 1.46 -2.51
C LEU A 217 -14.86 1.11 -3.67
N PRO A 218 -15.32 1.20 -4.91
CA PRO A 218 -14.58 0.76 -6.09
C PRO A 218 -13.47 1.72 -6.50
N ILE A 219 -12.37 1.14 -6.98
CA ILE A 219 -11.27 1.80 -7.67
C ILE A 219 -10.98 1.12 -9.01
N PRO A 220 -10.39 1.83 -9.99
CA PRO A 220 -9.97 1.18 -11.22
C PRO A 220 -8.81 0.20 -10.99
N GLN A 221 -8.88 -0.98 -11.60
CA GLN A 221 -7.78 -1.95 -11.56
C GLN A 221 -6.50 -1.41 -12.21
N ALA A 222 -6.64 -0.58 -13.25
CA ALA A 222 -5.53 0.03 -13.98
C ALA A 222 -5.68 1.56 -14.03
N ALA A 223 -5.60 2.21 -12.87
CA ALA A 223 -5.79 3.66 -12.72
C ALA A 223 -4.94 4.51 -13.68
N SER A 224 -3.69 4.13 -13.91
CA SER A 224 -2.80 4.82 -14.84
C SER A 224 -3.32 4.84 -16.28
N LYS A 225 -3.99 3.78 -16.74
CA LYS A 225 -4.60 3.73 -18.07
C LYS A 225 -5.78 4.68 -18.18
N ILE A 226 -6.68 4.70 -17.18
CA ILE A 226 -7.82 5.62 -17.16
C ILE A 226 -7.33 7.06 -17.07
N ARG A 227 -6.35 7.34 -16.22
CA ARG A 227 -5.73 8.66 -16.09
C ARG A 227 -5.20 9.19 -17.43
N GLN A 228 -4.59 8.32 -18.25
CA GLN A 228 -4.07 8.70 -19.58
C GLN A 228 -5.15 8.83 -20.63
N ALA A 229 -6.10 7.89 -20.68
CA ALA A 229 -7.12 7.82 -21.72
C ALA A 229 -8.34 8.71 -21.46
N GLN A 230 -8.70 8.91 -20.20
CA GLN A 230 -9.90 9.60 -19.74
C GLN A 230 -9.60 10.46 -18.50
N PRO A 231 -8.79 11.53 -18.64
CA PRO A 231 -8.30 12.33 -17.49
C PRO A 231 -9.44 12.97 -16.69
N ASP A 232 -10.52 13.38 -17.33
CA ASP A 232 -11.66 14.01 -16.64
C ASP A 232 -12.45 12.98 -15.82
N LEU A 233 -12.67 11.78 -16.35
CA LEU A 233 -13.28 10.68 -15.61
C LEU A 233 -12.41 10.31 -14.39
N TYR A 234 -11.09 10.24 -14.55
CA TYR A 234 -10.18 9.95 -13.45
C TYR A 234 -10.27 11.00 -12.34
N LYS A 235 -10.33 12.29 -12.69
CA LYS A 235 -10.49 13.40 -11.70
C LYS A 235 -11.79 13.28 -10.93
N VAL A 236 -12.90 13.05 -11.62
CA VAL A 236 -14.22 12.88 -11.00
C VAL A 236 -14.21 11.68 -10.06
N TRP A 237 -13.64 10.55 -10.51
CA TRP A 237 -13.52 9.35 -9.67
C TRP A 237 -12.70 9.61 -8.40
N GLN A 238 -11.52 10.23 -8.56
CA GLN A 238 -10.65 10.57 -7.43
C GLN A 238 -11.35 11.49 -6.42
N GLN A 239 -12.09 12.49 -6.90
CA GLN A 239 -12.83 13.40 -6.03
C GLN A 239 -13.95 12.67 -5.27
N GLN A 240 -14.80 11.93 -5.96
CA GLN A 240 -15.90 11.20 -5.33
C GLN A 240 -15.39 10.14 -4.36
N PHE A 241 -14.34 9.42 -4.75
CA PHE A 241 -13.68 8.45 -3.86
C PHE A 241 -13.18 9.09 -2.58
N ARG A 242 -12.51 10.26 -2.68
CA ARG A 242 -12.03 11.03 -1.52
C ARG A 242 -13.18 11.37 -0.57
N GLU A 243 -14.25 11.96 -1.09
CA GLU A 243 -15.41 12.38 -0.30
C GLU A 243 -16.05 11.21 0.43
N LEU A 244 -16.24 10.07 -0.26
CA LEU A 244 -16.86 8.87 0.29
C LEU A 244 -15.96 8.18 1.32
N ALA A 245 -14.67 8.03 1.03
CA ALA A 245 -13.72 7.44 1.97
C ALA A 245 -13.61 8.26 3.26
N MET A 246 -13.48 9.58 3.15
CA MET A 246 -13.45 10.46 4.31
C MET A 246 -14.75 10.43 5.12
N ALA A 247 -15.90 10.41 4.45
CA ALA A 247 -17.19 10.27 5.12
C ALA A 247 -17.34 8.94 5.84
N ALA A 248 -16.91 7.83 5.22
CA ALA A 248 -16.93 6.52 5.84
C ALA A 248 -16.01 6.48 7.08
N PHE A 249 -14.77 6.95 6.96
CA PHE A 249 -13.85 6.99 8.11
C PHE A 249 -14.34 7.88 9.25
N ALA A 250 -14.96 9.02 8.95
CA ALA A 250 -15.57 9.89 9.96
C ALA A 250 -16.75 9.20 10.69
N ASN A 251 -17.37 8.19 10.08
CA ASN A 251 -18.43 7.38 10.67
C ASN A 251 -17.92 6.04 11.28
N GLY A 252 -16.60 5.91 11.50
CA GLY A 252 -16.02 4.78 12.21
C GLY A 252 -15.73 3.54 11.36
N TYR A 253 -15.80 3.63 10.04
CA TYR A 253 -15.37 2.53 9.17
C TYR A 253 -13.86 2.48 9.04
N GLU A 254 -13.36 1.29 8.74
CA GLU A 254 -11.99 1.08 8.29
C GLU A 254 -11.96 0.14 7.07
N VAL A 255 -11.01 0.34 6.18
CA VAL A 255 -10.73 -0.61 5.11
C VAL A 255 -10.13 -1.87 5.72
N VAL A 256 -10.79 -2.97 5.47
CA VAL A 256 -10.42 -4.29 6.01
C VAL A 256 -10.04 -5.28 4.93
N SER A 257 -10.45 -5.09 3.69
CA SER A 257 -10.06 -5.94 2.56
C SER A 257 -10.05 -5.19 1.25
N CYS A 258 -9.56 -5.86 0.23
CA CYS A 258 -9.83 -5.51 -1.15
C CYS A 258 -10.18 -6.78 -1.93
N GLN A 259 -11.13 -6.65 -2.85
CA GLN A 259 -11.67 -7.72 -3.67
C GLN A 259 -11.68 -7.27 -5.13
N GLN A 260 -11.59 -8.20 -6.06
CA GLN A 260 -11.70 -7.91 -7.48
C GLN A 260 -12.98 -8.55 -8.02
N PRO A 261 -14.14 -7.86 -7.91
CA PRO A 261 -15.40 -8.37 -8.39
C PRO A 261 -15.45 -8.49 -9.91
N GLU A 262 -14.71 -7.62 -10.62
CA GLU A 262 -14.65 -7.53 -12.08
C GLU A 262 -13.22 -7.25 -12.56
N PRO A 263 -12.86 -7.58 -13.83
CA PRO A 263 -11.51 -7.42 -14.35
C PRO A 263 -10.97 -5.98 -14.33
N GLU A 264 -11.86 -4.98 -14.50
CA GLU A 264 -11.49 -3.56 -14.61
C GLU A 264 -11.57 -2.80 -13.28
N VAL A 265 -12.13 -3.42 -12.23
CA VAL A 265 -12.43 -2.78 -10.95
C VAL A 265 -11.96 -3.63 -9.78
N GLN A 266 -11.46 -2.96 -8.77
CA GLN A 266 -11.17 -3.52 -7.46
C GLN A 266 -11.96 -2.76 -6.41
N ASP A 267 -12.63 -3.49 -5.50
CA ASP A 267 -13.34 -2.89 -4.37
C ASP A 267 -12.46 -2.87 -3.13
N TYR A 268 -12.43 -1.75 -2.44
CA TYR A 268 -12.14 -1.73 -1.01
C TYR A 268 -13.38 -2.17 -0.25
N VAL A 269 -13.19 -3.08 0.69
CA VAL A 269 -14.22 -3.48 1.65
C VAL A 269 -13.97 -2.73 2.94
N LEU A 270 -14.97 -1.99 3.39
CA LEU A 270 -14.95 -1.23 4.63
C LEU A 270 -15.91 -1.86 5.63
N GLU A 271 -15.51 -1.95 6.89
CA GLU A 271 -16.37 -2.40 8.00
C GLU A 271 -16.29 -1.44 9.17
N MET A 272 -17.39 -1.34 9.94
CA MET A 272 -17.39 -0.53 11.16
C MET A 272 -16.42 -1.13 12.16
N LYS A 273 -15.59 -0.29 12.79
CA LYS A 273 -14.79 -0.70 13.95
C LYS A 273 -15.72 -1.15 15.06
N LEU A 274 -15.50 -2.37 15.57
CA LEU A 274 -16.18 -2.92 16.74
C LEU A 274 -15.69 -2.26 18.03
#